data_c6308de535f2241b456259e6d7682646
#
_entry.id   c6308de535f2241b456259e6d7682646
#
_cell.length_a   1.000
_cell.length_b   1.000
_cell.length_c   1.000
_cell.angle_alpha   90.00
_cell.angle_beta   90.00
_cell.angle_gamma   90.00
#
_symmetry.space_group_name_H-M   'P 1'
#
loop_
_entity.id
_entity.type
_entity.pdbx_description
1 polymer ?
#
loop_
_entity_poly.entity_id
_entity_poly.type
_entity_poly.pdbx_seq_one_letter_code
_entity_poly.pdbx_strand_id
1 'polypeptide(L)'
;MNIAAITRRSADLMSLAVAVAAIAGCQLIRSAGGIPRPDYWPTEGWQTAPPESQGFDSAKLAEGLRAIQEDGTRVHSLMLIRDGYLLLDADFYPYDGSTVHDMASVTKSVMTTLIGIAADQGKLSLDDRMVSFFPNRTIANMDERKQRITVRHLSTMTSGLECDPMTDVGDLQAMRASDDWVQFSLNRPMVSPPGTKFAYCGPSIHLLSPILQEATGMTALEFAQENLFRPLGITEASWETDPQGHSRGWGDLLLFPEDAAKLGLLMLHGGRWDGRQIVSQSWVSEATKRTIGTNRGQDYGYGWWVSLSDEEIPYFSADGRGGQFVTVYPGLNVIVATTGGGFEDMADVSDYLGAAIGDMENPLPADPAGEAQLEAAQAEIGQAPMPRTVPPLPVMAGDVSGKTYTFEPNPLDLVSGRLDFDDSSEATLHLEISGEPGARTIPVGLDGILHIGPVREGVLGGARGEWTEDDTFVVEYDEIARIDVWTIRFVFRGDELSLQIYGRSSPGLFSLNGTAE
;
A
#
# COMPACT_ATOMS: atom_id res chain seq x y z
N MET A 1 2.36 28.46 -6.45
CA MET A 1 0.93 28.13 -6.30
C MET A 1 0.19 28.71 -7.50
N ASN A 2 -0.22 27.87 -8.41
CA ASN A 2 -0.68 28.27 -9.75
C ASN A 2 -2.22 28.40 -9.73
N ILE A 3 -2.74 29.61 -10.02
CA ILE A 3 -4.18 29.96 -10.00
C ILE A 3 -4.99 29.11 -11.03
N ALA A 4 -4.33 28.47 -12.00
CA ALA A 4 -4.96 27.59 -12.98
C ALA A 4 -5.47 26.25 -12.41
N ALA A 5 -4.99 25.81 -11.25
CA ALA A 5 -5.43 24.57 -10.58
C ALA A 5 -6.76 24.76 -9.81
N ILE A 6 -7.09 26.00 -9.43
CA ILE A 6 -8.32 26.29 -8.65
C ILE A 6 -9.55 26.39 -9.58
N THR A 7 -9.36 26.77 -10.85
CA THR A 7 -10.47 26.91 -11.82
C THR A 7 -10.88 25.59 -12.48
N ARG A 8 -10.05 24.54 -12.49
CA ARG A 8 -10.46 23.20 -12.95
C ARG A 8 -11.40 22.54 -11.94
N ARG A 9 -11.11 22.62 -10.64
CA ARG A 9 -11.93 22.00 -9.57
C ARG A 9 -13.41 22.45 -9.55
N SER A 10 -13.77 23.61 -10.07
CA SER A 10 -15.15 24.10 -10.07
C SER A 10 -15.97 23.70 -11.30
N ALA A 11 -15.35 23.22 -12.37
CA ALA A 11 -16.06 22.72 -13.56
C ALA A 11 -16.37 21.21 -13.45
N ASP A 12 -15.52 20.45 -12.78
CA ASP A 12 -15.63 18.99 -12.65
C ASP A 12 -16.68 18.59 -11.61
N LEU A 13 -16.90 19.42 -10.58
CA LEU A 13 -17.99 19.23 -9.59
C LEU A 13 -19.40 19.28 -10.22
N MET A 14 -19.59 19.91 -11.37
CA MET A 14 -20.89 19.95 -12.06
C MET A 14 -21.17 18.69 -12.90
N SER A 15 -20.15 17.96 -13.34
CA SER A 15 -20.31 16.73 -14.12
C SER A 15 -20.59 15.53 -13.21
N LEU A 16 -20.01 15.50 -12.02
CA LEU A 16 -20.27 14.48 -11.01
C LEU A 16 -21.71 14.58 -10.48
N ALA A 17 -22.24 15.80 -10.30
CA ALA A 17 -23.60 16.04 -9.79
C ALA A 17 -24.71 15.47 -10.69
N VAL A 18 -24.48 15.26 -11.98
CA VAL A 18 -25.49 14.72 -12.91
C VAL A 18 -25.52 13.18 -12.90
N ALA A 19 -24.37 12.51 -12.75
CA ALA A 19 -24.30 11.05 -12.59
C ALA A 19 -24.88 10.62 -11.24
N VAL A 20 -24.68 11.41 -10.23
CA VAL A 20 -25.06 11.16 -8.85
C VAL A 20 -26.57 11.32 -8.59
N ALA A 21 -27.28 12.16 -9.31
CA ALA A 21 -28.74 12.28 -9.20
C ALA A 21 -29.50 10.99 -9.59
N ALA A 22 -28.88 10.14 -10.41
CA ALA A 22 -29.41 8.80 -10.73
C ALA A 22 -29.16 7.78 -9.59
N ILE A 23 -28.10 7.97 -8.81
CA ILE A 23 -27.68 7.05 -7.74
C ILE A 23 -28.49 7.24 -6.46
N ALA A 24 -28.96 8.46 -6.15
CA ALA A 24 -29.77 8.75 -4.96
C ALA A 24 -31.11 7.97 -4.92
N GLY A 25 -31.62 7.57 -6.07
CA GLY A 25 -32.79 6.68 -6.19
C GLY A 25 -32.51 5.23 -5.79
N CYS A 26 -31.29 4.73 -6.04
CA CYS A 26 -30.87 3.36 -5.77
C CYS A 26 -30.69 3.01 -4.29
N GLN A 27 -30.29 3.98 -3.46
CA GLN A 27 -29.98 3.73 -2.04
C GLN A 27 -31.22 3.30 -1.23
N LEU A 28 -32.43 3.66 -1.64
CA LEU A 28 -33.68 3.31 -0.94
C LEU A 28 -34.17 1.89 -1.24
N ILE A 29 -33.76 1.29 -2.36
CA ILE A 29 -34.29 -0.02 -2.81
C ILE A 29 -33.40 -1.19 -2.38
N ARG A 30 -32.06 -1.02 -2.33
CA ARG A 30 -31.13 -2.09 -1.91
C ARG A 30 -31.00 -2.29 -0.39
N SER A 31 -31.41 -1.31 0.42
CA SER A 31 -31.33 -1.41 1.89
C SER A 31 -32.23 -2.49 2.51
N ALA A 32 -33.18 -3.06 1.76
CA ALA A 32 -34.10 -4.08 2.24
C ALA A 32 -33.75 -5.53 1.81
N GLY A 33 -32.83 -5.71 0.84
CA GLY A 33 -32.57 -7.00 0.21
C GLY A 33 -31.22 -7.69 0.52
N GLY A 34 -30.30 -7.02 1.23
CA GLY A 34 -28.93 -7.51 1.43
C GLY A 34 -28.10 -7.51 0.13
N ILE A 35 -26.79 -7.58 0.26
CA ILE A 35 -25.88 -7.66 -0.89
C ILE A 35 -26.08 -9.02 -1.59
N PRO A 36 -26.33 -9.06 -2.93
CA PRO A 36 -26.46 -10.30 -3.67
C PRO A 36 -25.22 -11.17 -3.49
N ARG A 37 -25.38 -12.46 -3.35
CA ARG A 37 -24.25 -13.37 -3.32
C ARG A 37 -23.66 -13.46 -4.73
N PRO A 38 -22.30 -13.50 -4.87
CA PRO A 38 -21.70 -13.78 -6.16
C PRO A 38 -22.07 -15.19 -6.63
N ASP A 39 -22.19 -15.37 -7.93
CA ASP A 39 -22.50 -16.68 -8.52
C ASP A 39 -21.35 -17.68 -8.34
N TYR A 40 -20.14 -17.19 -8.09
CA TYR A 40 -18.94 -17.96 -7.80
C TYR A 40 -18.06 -17.20 -6.78
N TRP A 41 -17.02 -17.87 -6.28
CA TRP A 41 -16.00 -17.27 -5.40
C TRP A 41 -14.64 -17.40 -6.07
N PRO A 42 -13.82 -16.32 -6.11
CA PRO A 42 -12.53 -16.32 -6.81
C PRO A 42 -11.43 -17.05 -6.02
N THR A 43 -11.74 -18.22 -5.45
CA THR A 43 -10.78 -19.07 -4.73
C THR A 43 -9.72 -19.62 -5.67
N GLU A 44 -10.11 -19.98 -6.89
CA GLU A 44 -9.22 -20.49 -7.96
C GLU A 44 -8.86 -19.40 -8.98
N GLY A 45 -9.14 -18.12 -8.69
CA GLY A 45 -8.92 -16.97 -9.57
C GLY A 45 -10.19 -16.22 -9.93
N TRP A 46 -10.03 -14.99 -10.37
CA TRP A 46 -11.12 -14.10 -10.75
C TRP A 46 -11.70 -14.47 -12.12
N GLN A 47 -13.04 -14.46 -12.22
CA GLN A 47 -13.73 -14.49 -13.51
C GLN A 47 -13.96 -13.06 -13.99
N THR A 48 -13.74 -12.84 -15.29
CA THR A 48 -13.95 -11.54 -15.93
C THR A 48 -15.37 -11.41 -16.47
N ALA A 49 -15.84 -10.16 -16.58
CA ALA A 49 -17.06 -9.83 -17.31
C ALA A 49 -16.85 -8.54 -18.10
N PRO A 50 -17.52 -8.37 -19.26
CA PRO A 50 -17.53 -7.09 -19.95
C PRO A 50 -18.03 -5.97 -19.04
N PRO A 51 -17.36 -4.81 -18.97
CA PRO A 51 -17.76 -3.68 -18.13
C PRO A 51 -19.23 -3.29 -18.33
N GLU A 52 -19.71 -3.30 -19.58
CA GLU A 52 -21.08 -2.96 -19.94
C GLU A 52 -22.11 -3.88 -19.27
N SER A 53 -21.79 -5.15 -19.15
CA SER A 53 -22.67 -6.15 -18.49
C SER A 53 -22.90 -5.81 -17.01
N GLN A 54 -22.01 -5.01 -16.45
CA GLN A 54 -21.98 -4.56 -15.07
C GLN A 54 -22.19 -3.03 -14.94
N GLY A 55 -22.68 -2.37 -15.98
CA GLY A 55 -23.07 -0.97 -15.95
C GLY A 55 -21.93 0.04 -16.03
N PHE A 56 -20.72 -0.41 -16.41
CA PHE A 56 -19.58 0.46 -16.68
C PHE A 56 -19.34 0.60 -18.18
N ASP A 57 -18.81 1.73 -18.59
CA ASP A 57 -18.45 2.08 -19.97
C ASP A 57 -16.98 1.78 -20.20
N SER A 58 -16.66 0.77 -21.02
CA SER A 58 -15.27 0.35 -21.27
C SER A 58 -14.44 1.40 -21.99
N ALA A 59 -15.03 2.22 -22.88
CA ALA A 59 -14.30 3.30 -23.55
C ALA A 59 -13.83 4.35 -22.55
N LYS A 60 -14.67 4.71 -21.57
CA LYS A 60 -14.31 5.65 -20.50
C LYS A 60 -13.30 5.06 -19.51
N LEU A 61 -13.36 3.75 -19.22
CA LEU A 61 -12.30 3.09 -18.45
C LEU A 61 -10.95 3.19 -19.18
N ALA A 62 -10.95 3.00 -20.52
CA ALA A 62 -9.75 3.16 -21.34
C ALA A 62 -9.20 4.60 -21.31
N GLU A 63 -10.08 5.61 -21.40
CA GLU A 63 -9.71 7.02 -21.24
C GLU A 63 -9.11 7.28 -19.86
N GLY A 64 -9.71 6.73 -18.80
CA GLY A 64 -9.24 6.87 -17.43
C GLY A 64 -7.86 6.28 -17.22
N LEU A 65 -7.55 5.09 -17.74
CA LEU A 65 -6.22 4.47 -17.65
C LEU A 65 -5.14 5.37 -18.28
N ARG A 66 -5.41 5.89 -19.48
CA ARG A 66 -4.46 6.80 -20.14
C ARG A 66 -4.28 8.10 -19.37
N ALA A 67 -5.36 8.67 -18.84
CA ALA A 67 -5.29 9.89 -18.06
C ALA A 67 -4.47 9.71 -16.77
N ILE A 68 -4.64 8.59 -16.04
CA ILE A 68 -3.83 8.23 -14.87
C ILE A 68 -2.33 8.19 -15.25
N GLN A 69 -2.00 7.57 -16.39
CA GLN A 69 -0.63 7.50 -16.88
C GLN A 69 -0.08 8.89 -17.28
N GLU A 70 -0.87 9.69 -17.99
CA GLU A 70 -0.51 11.05 -18.43
C GLU A 70 -0.32 12.01 -17.26
N ASP A 71 -1.13 11.91 -16.21
CA ASP A 71 -1.00 12.72 -14.99
C ASP A 71 0.22 12.33 -14.15
N GLY A 72 0.84 11.18 -14.47
CA GLY A 72 2.01 10.66 -13.77
C GLY A 72 1.69 10.15 -12.37
N THR A 73 0.43 9.81 -12.11
CA THR A 73 0.02 9.12 -10.88
C THR A 73 0.66 7.73 -10.87
N ARG A 74 1.45 7.44 -9.85
CA ARG A 74 2.24 6.21 -9.79
C ARG A 74 1.41 5.03 -9.29
N VAL A 75 0.40 4.67 -10.04
CA VAL A 75 -0.33 3.41 -9.89
C VAL A 75 0.57 2.29 -10.39
N HIS A 76 0.64 1.17 -9.66
CA HIS A 76 1.28 -0.06 -10.09
C HIS A 76 0.23 -1.05 -10.61
N SER A 77 -0.87 -1.22 -9.88
CA SER A 77 -2.01 -2.00 -10.36
C SER A 77 -3.33 -1.33 -10.01
N LEU A 78 -4.34 -1.53 -10.83
CA LEU A 78 -5.70 -1.06 -10.63
C LEU A 78 -6.68 -2.15 -11.01
N MET A 79 -7.49 -2.58 -10.05
CA MET A 79 -8.55 -3.57 -10.23
C MET A 79 -9.91 -2.96 -9.93
N LEU A 80 -10.88 -3.22 -10.79
CA LEU A 80 -12.30 -2.88 -10.59
C LEU A 80 -13.12 -4.17 -10.60
N ILE A 81 -13.81 -4.42 -9.50
CA ILE A 81 -14.65 -5.61 -9.33
C ILE A 81 -16.09 -5.17 -9.05
N ARG A 82 -17.06 -5.77 -9.71
CA ARG A 82 -18.48 -5.60 -9.39
C ARG A 82 -19.22 -6.94 -9.42
N ASP A 83 -20.13 -7.12 -8.45
CA ASP A 83 -20.92 -8.35 -8.29
C ASP A 83 -20.06 -9.63 -8.26
N GLY A 84 -18.78 -9.51 -7.84
CA GLY A 84 -17.79 -10.58 -7.80
C GLY A 84 -17.03 -10.79 -9.11
N TYR A 85 -17.35 -10.10 -10.19
CA TYR A 85 -16.64 -10.19 -11.46
C TYR A 85 -15.59 -9.10 -11.62
N LEU A 86 -14.45 -9.47 -12.15
CA LEU A 86 -13.36 -8.56 -12.49
C LEU A 86 -13.68 -7.86 -13.83
N LEU A 87 -13.81 -6.54 -13.80
CA LEU A 87 -14.15 -5.71 -14.95
C LEU A 87 -12.91 -5.03 -15.54
N LEU A 88 -11.94 -4.77 -14.71
CA LEU A 88 -10.66 -4.16 -15.05
C LEU A 88 -9.57 -4.79 -14.19
N ASP A 89 -8.48 -5.19 -14.85
CA ASP A 89 -7.23 -5.60 -14.26
C ASP A 89 -6.10 -4.96 -15.05
N ALA A 90 -5.47 -3.93 -14.48
CA ALA A 90 -4.54 -3.10 -15.20
C ALA A 90 -3.25 -2.92 -14.40
N ASP A 91 -2.14 -3.36 -14.98
CA ASP A 91 -0.80 -3.17 -14.46
C ASP A 91 -0.08 -2.06 -15.22
N PHE A 92 0.54 -1.15 -14.49
CA PHE A 92 1.28 -0.01 -15.02
C PHE A 92 2.78 -0.29 -14.96
N TYR A 93 3.47 -0.10 -16.09
CA TYR A 93 4.93 -0.19 -16.11
C TYR A 93 5.56 0.70 -15.01
N PRO A 94 6.53 0.21 -14.22
CA PRO A 94 7.31 -1.03 -14.41
C PRO A 94 6.73 -2.27 -13.70
N TYR A 95 5.63 -2.19 -13.00
CA TYR A 95 4.98 -3.35 -12.40
C TYR A 95 4.20 -4.13 -13.47
N ASP A 96 4.22 -5.46 -13.39
CA ASP A 96 3.63 -6.35 -14.40
C ASP A 96 2.75 -7.46 -13.78
N GLY A 97 2.37 -7.31 -12.51
CA GLY A 97 1.54 -8.28 -11.80
C GLY A 97 2.24 -9.58 -11.40
N SER A 98 3.50 -9.79 -11.81
CA SER A 98 4.19 -11.09 -11.63
C SER A 98 4.75 -11.32 -10.22
N THR A 99 4.69 -10.33 -9.34
CA THR A 99 5.26 -10.40 -7.99
C THR A 99 4.33 -9.81 -6.94
N VAL A 100 4.43 -10.34 -5.71
CA VAL A 100 3.69 -9.80 -4.57
C VAL A 100 4.11 -8.36 -4.27
N HIS A 101 3.14 -7.52 -3.96
CA HIS A 101 3.32 -6.11 -3.67
C HIS A 101 3.28 -5.82 -2.17
N ASP A 102 4.02 -4.81 -1.71
CA ASP A 102 3.95 -4.32 -0.33
C ASP A 102 2.58 -3.65 -0.08
N MET A 103 1.84 -4.22 0.85
CA MET A 103 0.51 -3.75 1.22
C MET A 103 0.53 -2.57 2.21
N ALA A 104 1.71 -2.14 2.65
CA ALA A 104 1.84 -1.08 3.64
C ALA A 104 0.83 -1.24 4.80
N SER A 105 0.06 -0.20 5.09
CA SER A 105 -0.91 -0.21 6.20
C SER A 105 -2.20 -0.97 5.95
N VAL A 106 -2.49 -1.46 4.73
CA VAL A 106 -3.54 -2.46 4.49
C VAL A 106 -3.32 -3.68 5.40
N THR A 107 -2.06 -3.96 5.76
CA THR A 107 -1.67 -4.94 6.77
C THR A 107 -2.42 -4.79 8.09
N LYS A 108 -2.74 -3.57 8.52
CA LYS A 108 -3.49 -3.32 9.77
C LYS A 108 -4.91 -3.87 9.70
N SER A 109 -5.54 -3.75 8.53
CA SER A 109 -6.88 -4.30 8.29
C SER A 109 -6.87 -5.83 8.29
N VAL A 110 -5.81 -6.44 7.73
CA VAL A 110 -5.58 -7.89 7.83
C VAL A 110 -5.36 -8.28 9.30
N MET A 111 -4.44 -7.61 10.01
CA MET A 111 -4.11 -7.91 11.41
C MET A 111 -5.36 -7.87 12.31
N THR A 112 -6.19 -6.84 12.18
CA THR A 112 -7.42 -6.75 12.97
C THR A 112 -8.46 -7.80 12.56
N THR A 113 -8.53 -8.18 11.28
CA THR A 113 -9.37 -9.29 10.83
C THR A 113 -8.95 -10.62 11.47
N LEU A 114 -7.64 -10.86 11.61
CA LEU A 114 -7.12 -12.05 12.33
C LEU A 114 -7.51 -12.02 13.82
N ILE A 115 -7.48 -10.84 14.47
CA ILE A 115 -8.00 -10.67 15.84
C ILE A 115 -9.48 -11.04 15.89
N GLY A 116 -10.27 -10.63 14.89
CA GLY A 116 -11.69 -11.01 14.77
C GLY A 116 -11.88 -12.52 14.68
N ILE A 117 -11.13 -13.19 13.83
CA ILE A 117 -11.16 -14.64 13.66
C ILE A 117 -10.77 -15.35 14.98
N ALA A 118 -9.70 -14.89 15.64
CA ALA A 118 -9.27 -15.45 16.93
C ALA A 118 -10.33 -15.26 18.04
N ALA A 119 -11.02 -14.11 18.03
CA ALA A 119 -12.12 -13.86 18.95
C ALA A 119 -13.34 -14.77 18.66
N ASP A 120 -13.72 -14.96 17.41
CA ASP A 120 -14.79 -15.88 17.00
C ASP A 120 -14.48 -17.33 17.40
N GLN A 121 -13.19 -17.71 17.39
CA GLN A 121 -12.71 -19.03 17.86
C GLN A 121 -12.60 -19.12 19.40
N GLY A 122 -12.88 -18.03 20.14
CA GLY A 122 -12.75 -17.99 21.59
C GLY A 122 -11.32 -18.06 22.11
N LYS A 123 -10.33 -17.72 21.29
CA LYS A 123 -8.91 -17.70 21.67
C LYS A 123 -8.55 -16.48 22.50
N LEU A 124 -9.22 -15.36 22.28
CA LEU A 124 -9.11 -14.11 23.01
C LEU A 124 -10.45 -13.38 23.02
N SER A 125 -10.55 -12.33 23.83
CA SER A 125 -11.67 -11.39 23.83
C SER A 125 -11.17 -9.98 23.51
N LEU A 126 -11.99 -9.20 22.80
CA LEU A 126 -11.70 -7.78 22.57
C LEU A 126 -11.56 -6.98 23.87
N ASP A 127 -12.18 -7.45 24.94
CA ASP A 127 -12.16 -6.80 26.25
C ASP A 127 -11.02 -7.32 27.16
N ASP A 128 -10.24 -8.29 26.67
CA ASP A 128 -9.03 -8.73 27.38
C ASP A 128 -8.04 -7.59 27.53
N ARG A 129 -7.41 -7.51 28.69
CA ARG A 129 -6.42 -6.47 28.98
C ARG A 129 -5.13 -6.74 28.22
N MET A 130 -4.61 -5.73 27.52
CA MET A 130 -3.32 -5.81 26.81
C MET A 130 -2.23 -6.40 27.71
N VAL A 131 -2.11 -5.91 28.95
CA VAL A 131 -1.04 -6.31 29.88
C VAL A 131 -1.12 -7.78 30.28
N SER A 132 -2.29 -8.44 30.20
CA SER A 132 -2.44 -9.85 30.57
C SER A 132 -1.73 -10.80 29.60
N PHE A 133 -1.42 -10.38 28.39
CA PHE A 133 -0.65 -11.15 27.41
C PHE A 133 0.86 -11.04 27.60
N PHE A 134 1.33 -10.18 28.50
CA PHE A 134 2.75 -9.93 28.75
C PHE A 134 3.15 -10.12 30.23
N PRO A 135 2.79 -11.25 30.86
CA PRO A 135 2.95 -11.43 32.33
C PRO A 135 4.42 -11.41 32.79
N ASN A 136 5.36 -11.74 31.89
CA ASN A 136 6.77 -11.83 32.21
C ASN A 136 7.57 -10.56 31.83
N ARG A 137 6.90 -9.49 31.35
CA ARG A 137 7.55 -8.24 30.98
C ARG A 137 7.39 -7.17 32.06
N THR A 138 8.48 -6.47 32.35
CA THR A 138 8.43 -5.28 33.19
C THR A 138 8.07 -4.10 32.30
N ILE A 139 6.86 -3.55 32.49
CA ILE A 139 6.33 -2.47 31.65
C ILE A 139 6.57 -1.12 32.35
N ALA A 140 7.33 -0.24 31.71
CA ALA A 140 7.56 1.12 32.22
C ALA A 140 6.30 1.99 32.09
N ASN A 141 6.26 3.09 32.85
CA ASN A 141 5.14 4.05 32.83
C ASN A 141 3.77 3.39 33.11
N MET A 142 3.74 2.36 33.94
CA MET A 142 2.52 1.65 34.31
C MET A 142 1.67 2.54 35.22
N ASP A 143 0.46 2.84 34.78
CA ASP A 143 -0.58 3.51 35.57
C ASP A 143 -1.94 2.81 35.36
N GLU A 144 -2.98 3.29 36.07
CA GLU A 144 -4.33 2.72 35.95
C GLU A 144 -4.91 2.80 34.54
N ARG A 145 -4.52 3.79 33.72
CA ARG A 145 -4.96 3.93 32.33
C ARG A 145 -4.36 2.84 31.47
N LYS A 146 -3.04 2.61 31.58
CA LYS A 146 -2.34 1.56 30.83
C LYS A 146 -2.87 0.17 31.16
N GLN A 147 -3.19 -0.09 32.44
CA GLN A 147 -3.81 -1.34 32.88
C GLN A 147 -5.20 -1.58 32.27
N ARG A 148 -5.90 -0.53 31.80
CA ARG A 148 -7.21 -0.60 31.17
C ARG A 148 -7.18 -0.70 29.66
N ILE A 149 -6.01 -0.64 29.03
CA ILE A 149 -5.92 -0.88 27.59
C ILE A 149 -6.39 -2.29 27.28
N THR A 150 -7.25 -2.44 26.30
CA THR A 150 -7.76 -3.73 25.82
C THR A 150 -7.36 -3.99 24.38
N VAL A 151 -7.56 -5.21 23.90
CA VAL A 151 -7.38 -5.58 22.49
C VAL A 151 -8.22 -4.68 21.57
N ARG A 152 -9.46 -4.36 21.99
CA ARG A 152 -10.34 -3.40 21.31
C ARG A 152 -9.68 -2.04 21.11
N HIS A 153 -9.07 -1.48 22.15
CA HIS A 153 -8.43 -0.17 22.06
C HIS A 153 -7.23 -0.14 21.11
N LEU A 154 -6.49 -1.25 21.03
CA LEU A 154 -5.39 -1.40 20.04
C LEU A 154 -5.97 -1.47 18.62
N SER A 155 -7.01 -2.30 18.40
CA SER A 155 -7.66 -2.49 17.09
C SER A 155 -8.33 -1.23 16.54
N THR A 156 -8.76 -0.32 17.41
CA THR A 156 -9.46 0.93 17.04
C THR A 156 -8.57 2.16 17.07
N MET A 157 -7.24 2.01 17.23
CA MET A 157 -6.30 3.14 17.35
C MET A 157 -6.66 4.11 18.49
N THR A 158 -7.18 3.59 19.60
CA THR A 158 -7.61 4.38 20.76
C THR A 158 -6.93 3.95 22.06
N SER A 159 -5.75 3.37 21.99
CA SER A 159 -5.00 2.89 23.16
C SER A 159 -4.69 3.98 24.18
N GLY A 160 -4.50 5.21 23.73
CA GLY A 160 -4.07 6.34 24.56
C GLY A 160 -2.59 6.35 24.88
N LEU A 161 -1.81 5.42 24.29
CA LEU A 161 -0.34 5.48 24.29
C LEU A 161 0.13 6.69 23.49
N GLU A 162 1.27 7.25 23.87
CA GLU A 162 1.88 8.38 23.16
C GLU A 162 2.24 7.97 21.73
N CYS A 163 1.76 8.75 20.76
CA CYS A 163 2.15 8.70 19.36
C CYS A 163 1.98 10.09 18.77
N ASP A 164 2.76 10.41 17.75
CA ASP A 164 2.57 11.65 17.01
C ASP A 164 1.16 11.68 16.41
N PRO A 165 0.37 12.73 16.66
CA PRO A 165 -1.01 12.80 16.17
C PRO A 165 -1.12 13.01 14.65
N MET A 166 -0.05 13.46 14.00
CA MET A 166 -0.03 13.78 12.58
C MET A 166 0.50 12.62 11.73
N THR A 167 1.53 11.93 12.22
CA THR A 167 2.19 10.83 11.51
C THR A 167 2.87 9.89 12.50
N ASP A 168 2.86 8.60 12.25
CA ASP A 168 3.59 7.63 13.05
C ASP A 168 5.01 7.32 12.54
N VAL A 169 5.48 8.03 11.52
CA VAL A 169 6.79 7.78 10.89
C VAL A 169 7.93 7.86 11.90
N GLY A 170 8.00 8.91 12.70
CA GLY A 170 9.03 9.07 13.73
C GLY A 170 8.94 8.02 14.84
N ASP A 171 7.72 7.64 15.22
CA ASP A 171 7.47 6.59 16.21
C ASP A 171 7.89 5.21 15.70
N LEU A 172 7.61 4.91 14.43
CA LEU A 172 8.06 3.67 13.78
C LEU A 172 9.58 3.63 13.64
N GLN A 173 10.22 4.73 13.26
CA GLN A 173 11.68 4.82 13.19
C GLN A 173 12.32 4.56 14.56
N ALA A 174 11.80 5.19 15.62
CA ALA A 174 12.29 4.99 16.98
C ALA A 174 12.07 3.54 17.46
N MET A 175 10.94 2.93 17.13
CA MET A 175 10.68 1.51 17.43
C MET A 175 11.66 0.61 16.68
N ARG A 176 11.87 0.82 15.39
CA ARG A 176 12.80 0.03 14.55
C ARG A 176 14.25 0.14 15.02
N ALA A 177 14.64 1.28 15.59
CA ALA A 177 15.96 1.49 16.16
C ALA A 177 16.16 0.81 17.52
N SER A 178 15.11 0.23 18.12
CA SER A 178 15.19 -0.48 19.40
C SER A 178 15.41 -1.98 19.20
N ASP A 179 16.07 -2.62 20.17
CA ASP A 179 16.34 -4.08 20.15
C ASP A 179 15.06 -4.91 20.37
N ASP A 180 14.02 -4.36 20.99
CA ASP A 180 12.76 -5.06 21.32
C ASP A 180 11.56 -4.15 21.06
N TRP A 181 10.91 -4.37 19.91
CA TRP A 181 9.79 -3.52 19.46
C TRP A 181 8.54 -3.68 20.32
N VAL A 182 8.32 -4.87 20.87
CA VAL A 182 7.22 -5.13 21.80
C VAL A 182 7.45 -4.36 23.10
N GLN A 183 8.66 -4.43 23.66
CA GLN A 183 9.00 -3.71 24.89
C GLN A 183 8.97 -2.20 24.69
N PHE A 184 9.48 -1.71 23.55
CA PHE A 184 9.39 -0.30 23.17
C PHE A 184 7.94 0.17 23.18
N SER A 185 7.03 -0.56 22.53
CA SER A 185 5.61 -0.23 22.43
C SER A 185 4.91 -0.26 23.78
N LEU A 186 5.16 -1.27 24.59
CA LEU A 186 4.62 -1.41 25.95
C LEU A 186 5.08 -0.28 26.89
N ASN A 187 6.31 0.22 26.69
CA ASN A 187 6.91 1.24 27.56
C ASN A 187 6.46 2.66 27.24
N ARG A 188 5.75 2.88 26.11
CA ARG A 188 5.28 4.24 25.76
C ARG A 188 4.38 4.82 26.86
N PRO A 189 4.53 6.10 27.22
CA PRO A 189 3.69 6.73 28.26
C PRO A 189 2.24 6.88 27.80
N MET A 190 1.33 7.08 28.75
CA MET A 190 -0.09 7.36 28.50
C MET A 190 -0.34 8.86 28.35
N VAL A 191 -0.90 9.28 27.22
CA VAL A 191 -1.26 10.70 26.94
C VAL A 191 -2.77 10.94 27.00
N SER A 192 -3.59 9.90 26.94
CA SER A 192 -5.06 10.00 27.11
C SER A 192 -5.63 8.71 27.71
N PRO A 193 -6.87 8.74 28.27
CA PRO A 193 -7.55 7.51 28.65
C PRO A 193 -7.85 6.64 27.43
N PRO A 194 -7.72 5.29 27.54
CA PRO A 194 -8.08 4.38 26.46
C PRO A 194 -9.53 4.58 25.99
N GLY A 195 -9.77 4.47 24.69
CA GLY A 195 -11.08 4.60 24.06
C GLY A 195 -11.58 6.03 23.85
N THR A 196 -10.77 7.07 24.19
CA THR A 196 -11.27 8.46 24.17
C THR A 196 -10.76 9.31 23.00
N LYS A 197 -9.60 8.96 22.44
CA LYS A 197 -8.96 9.71 21.35
C LYS A 197 -8.39 8.75 20.32
N PHE A 198 -8.57 9.09 19.06
CA PHE A 198 -7.88 8.45 17.95
C PHE A 198 -6.42 8.93 17.89
N ALA A 199 -5.51 7.99 17.73
CA ALA A 199 -4.10 8.26 17.39
C ALA A 199 -3.61 7.13 16.48
N TYR A 200 -3.34 7.44 15.21
CA TYR A 200 -2.79 6.46 14.27
C TYR A 200 -1.37 6.11 14.71
N CYS A 201 -1.17 4.89 15.19
CA CYS A 201 -0.01 4.53 15.98
C CYS A 201 0.51 3.14 15.64
N GLY A 202 1.56 3.08 14.81
CA GLY A 202 2.21 1.84 14.41
C GLY A 202 2.71 1.00 15.59
N PRO A 203 3.45 1.57 16.58
CA PRO A 203 3.85 0.84 17.77
C PRO A 203 2.68 0.25 18.56
N SER A 204 1.55 0.96 18.66
CA SER A 204 0.38 0.48 19.39
C SER A 204 -0.27 -0.72 18.72
N ILE A 205 -0.51 -0.65 17.40
CA ILE A 205 -1.17 -1.75 16.69
C ILE A 205 -0.23 -2.96 16.51
N HIS A 206 1.08 -2.75 16.50
CA HIS A 206 2.06 -3.85 16.46
C HIS A 206 1.85 -4.84 17.62
N LEU A 207 1.41 -4.37 18.79
CA LEU A 207 1.14 -5.22 19.95
C LEU A 207 0.07 -6.28 19.69
N LEU A 208 -0.80 -6.11 18.68
CA LEU A 208 -1.79 -7.13 18.29
C LEU A 208 -1.13 -8.42 17.78
N SER A 209 0.04 -8.33 17.14
CA SER A 209 0.75 -9.49 16.62
C SER A 209 1.26 -10.42 17.72
N PRO A 210 2.06 -9.97 18.71
CA PRO A 210 2.44 -10.83 19.83
C PRO A 210 1.24 -11.24 20.70
N ILE A 211 0.17 -10.43 20.81
CA ILE A 211 -1.08 -10.83 21.49
C ILE A 211 -1.73 -12.01 20.78
N LEU A 212 -1.84 -11.96 19.44
CA LEU A 212 -2.38 -13.05 18.65
C LEU A 212 -1.54 -14.32 18.83
N GLN A 213 -0.22 -14.19 18.78
CA GLN A 213 0.70 -15.31 18.96
C GLN A 213 0.59 -15.95 20.35
N GLU A 214 0.49 -15.15 21.41
CA GLU A 214 0.29 -15.65 22.77
C GLU A 214 -1.07 -16.38 22.91
N ALA A 215 -2.12 -15.84 22.29
CA ALA A 215 -3.45 -16.42 22.37
C ALA A 215 -3.64 -17.70 21.53
N THR A 216 -2.92 -17.83 20.40
CA THR A 216 -3.14 -18.91 19.44
C THR A 216 -1.99 -19.93 19.37
N GLY A 217 -0.78 -19.53 19.79
CA GLY A 217 0.46 -20.29 19.62
C GLY A 217 1.06 -20.20 18.21
N MET A 218 0.52 -19.35 17.33
CA MET A 218 0.94 -19.15 15.94
C MET A 218 1.36 -17.71 15.70
N THR A 219 2.38 -17.49 14.87
CA THR A 219 2.66 -16.15 14.35
C THR A 219 1.46 -15.63 13.56
N ALA A 220 1.37 -14.31 13.32
CA ALA A 220 0.25 -13.77 12.56
C ALA A 220 0.21 -14.30 11.13
N LEU A 221 1.37 -14.55 10.49
CA LEU A 221 1.43 -15.15 9.17
C LEU A 221 0.90 -16.60 9.18
N GLU A 222 1.36 -17.43 10.10
CA GLU A 222 0.89 -18.83 10.21
C GLU A 222 -0.62 -18.89 10.48
N PHE A 223 -1.12 -18.05 11.39
CA PHE A 223 -2.54 -17.97 11.69
C PHE A 223 -3.35 -17.47 10.49
N ALA A 224 -2.84 -16.48 9.75
CA ALA A 224 -3.44 -15.98 8.52
C ALA A 224 -3.50 -17.06 7.44
N GLN A 225 -2.40 -17.77 7.23
CA GLN A 225 -2.34 -18.86 6.24
C GLN A 225 -3.38 -19.94 6.51
N GLU A 226 -3.58 -20.33 7.77
CA GLU A 226 -4.55 -21.38 8.12
C GLU A 226 -6.00 -20.89 8.07
N ASN A 227 -6.28 -19.69 8.62
CA ASN A 227 -7.63 -19.27 8.96
C ASN A 227 -8.21 -18.21 8.01
N LEU A 228 -7.38 -17.57 7.19
CA LEU A 228 -7.80 -16.52 6.25
C LEU A 228 -7.32 -16.81 4.83
N PHE A 229 -6.01 -16.92 4.60
CA PHE A 229 -5.46 -16.94 3.25
C PHE A 229 -5.83 -18.21 2.48
N ARG A 230 -5.57 -19.39 3.04
CA ARG A 230 -5.92 -20.66 2.39
C ARG A 230 -7.42 -20.79 2.08
N PRO A 231 -8.36 -20.44 2.96
CA PRO A 231 -9.76 -20.41 2.63
C PRO A 231 -10.13 -19.50 1.45
N LEU A 232 -9.41 -18.40 1.25
CA LEU A 232 -9.62 -17.47 0.13
C LEU A 232 -8.84 -17.86 -1.14
N GLY A 233 -8.05 -18.93 -1.11
CA GLY A 233 -7.19 -19.32 -2.22
C GLY A 233 -5.95 -18.43 -2.37
N ILE A 234 -5.54 -17.73 -1.31
CA ILE A 234 -4.28 -16.96 -1.27
C ILE A 234 -3.16 -17.93 -0.92
N THR A 235 -2.28 -18.21 -1.88
CA THR A 235 -1.20 -19.19 -1.74
C THR A 235 0.16 -18.57 -1.51
N GLU A 236 0.37 -17.36 -2.02
CA GLU A 236 1.62 -16.63 -1.90
C GLU A 236 1.42 -15.38 -1.04
N ALA A 237 1.99 -15.43 0.14
CA ALA A 237 2.00 -14.31 1.07
C ALA A 237 3.29 -14.37 1.89
N SER A 238 3.91 -13.23 2.09
CA SER A 238 5.01 -13.09 3.04
C SER A 238 4.77 -11.92 3.96
N TRP A 239 5.34 -11.98 5.16
CA TRP A 239 5.12 -10.96 6.16
C TRP A 239 6.40 -10.79 6.99
N GLU A 240 6.99 -9.63 6.91
CA GLU A 240 8.21 -9.35 7.63
C GLU A 240 7.99 -9.37 9.15
N THR A 241 9.04 -9.70 9.89
CA THR A 241 8.98 -9.84 11.35
C THR A 241 9.76 -8.74 12.06
N ASP A 242 9.46 -8.57 13.34
CA ASP A 242 10.30 -7.84 14.28
C ASP A 242 11.52 -8.70 14.69
N PRO A 243 12.50 -8.14 15.44
CA PRO A 243 13.66 -8.87 15.93
C PRO A 243 13.33 -10.06 16.85
N GLN A 244 12.11 -10.12 17.39
CA GLN A 244 11.61 -11.19 18.23
C GLN A 244 10.87 -12.29 17.45
N GLY A 245 10.69 -12.12 16.13
CA GLY A 245 10.02 -13.06 15.25
C GLY A 245 8.49 -12.88 15.17
N HIS A 246 7.94 -11.81 15.70
CA HIS A 246 6.51 -11.50 15.51
C HIS A 246 6.30 -10.80 14.17
N SER A 247 5.30 -11.20 13.38
CA SER A 247 4.94 -10.49 12.15
C SER A 247 4.64 -9.01 12.46
N ARG A 248 5.07 -8.09 11.58
CA ARG A 248 4.89 -6.64 11.80
C ARG A 248 3.41 -6.26 11.71
N GLY A 249 2.73 -6.13 12.84
CA GLY A 249 1.28 -5.86 12.90
C GLY A 249 0.84 -4.52 12.29
N TRP A 250 1.78 -3.66 11.89
CA TRP A 250 1.54 -2.33 11.36
C TRP A 250 1.79 -2.21 9.86
N GLY A 251 2.48 -3.16 9.22
CA GLY A 251 2.89 -3.06 7.81
C GLY A 251 3.62 -4.30 7.31
N ASP A 252 4.14 -4.16 6.12
CA ASP A 252 5.09 -5.08 5.47
C ASP A 252 4.55 -6.50 5.22
N LEU A 253 3.22 -6.65 5.09
CA LEU A 253 2.58 -7.80 4.47
C LEU A 253 2.68 -7.66 2.95
N LEU A 254 3.11 -8.70 2.27
CA LEU A 254 3.19 -8.75 0.82
C LEU A 254 2.14 -9.71 0.28
N LEU A 255 1.32 -9.23 -0.65
CA LEU A 255 0.27 -9.99 -1.35
C LEU A 255 0.27 -9.62 -2.84
N PHE A 256 -0.26 -10.49 -3.67
CA PHE A 256 -0.68 -10.07 -5.01
C PHE A 256 -1.86 -9.08 -4.91
N PRO A 257 -1.96 -8.10 -5.82
CA PRO A 257 -3.09 -7.15 -5.84
C PRO A 257 -4.44 -7.84 -5.90
N GLU A 258 -4.56 -8.91 -6.68
CA GLU A 258 -5.76 -9.74 -6.79
C GLU A 258 -6.15 -10.41 -5.47
N ASP A 259 -5.17 -10.78 -4.64
CA ASP A 259 -5.39 -11.38 -3.33
C ASP A 259 -5.82 -10.32 -2.31
N ALA A 260 -5.29 -9.09 -2.41
CA ALA A 260 -5.76 -7.98 -1.61
C ALA A 260 -7.24 -7.65 -1.93
N ALA A 261 -7.65 -7.71 -3.20
CA ALA A 261 -9.05 -7.52 -3.60
C ALA A 261 -10.00 -8.57 -3.00
N LYS A 262 -9.53 -9.82 -2.80
CA LYS A 262 -10.31 -10.89 -2.12
C LYS A 262 -10.68 -10.53 -0.67
N LEU A 263 -9.82 -9.75 0.02
CA LEU A 263 -10.16 -9.25 1.36
C LEU A 263 -11.34 -8.27 1.31
N GLY A 264 -11.38 -7.40 0.30
CA GLY A 264 -12.52 -6.51 0.06
C GLY A 264 -13.82 -7.30 -0.17
N LEU A 265 -13.77 -8.36 -1.00
CA LEU A 265 -14.92 -9.21 -1.29
C LEU A 265 -15.40 -9.97 -0.03
N LEU A 266 -14.48 -10.48 0.78
CA LEU A 266 -14.80 -11.10 2.06
C LEU A 266 -15.57 -10.14 2.97
N MET A 267 -15.07 -8.91 3.12
CA MET A 267 -15.69 -7.90 3.98
C MET A 267 -17.05 -7.44 3.41
N LEU A 268 -17.16 -7.26 2.09
CA LEU A 268 -18.40 -6.92 1.40
C LEU A 268 -19.51 -7.94 1.70
N HIS A 269 -19.16 -9.22 1.75
CA HIS A 269 -20.10 -10.32 2.02
C HIS A 269 -20.19 -10.72 3.50
N GLY A 270 -19.88 -9.80 4.42
CA GLY A 270 -20.06 -10.01 5.87
C GLY A 270 -19.20 -11.15 6.42
N GLY A 271 -17.98 -11.31 5.90
CA GLY A 271 -17.03 -12.32 6.34
C GLY A 271 -17.34 -13.74 5.84
N ARG A 272 -18.21 -13.89 4.85
CA ARG A 272 -18.53 -15.18 4.22
C ARG A 272 -17.70 -15.39 2.96
N TRP A 273 -17.30 -16.64 2.74
CA TRP A 273 -16.58 -17.07 1.55
C TRP A 273 -16.95 -18.51 1.23
N ASP A 274 -17.42 -18.76 0.03
CA ASP A 274 -17.81 -20.08 -0.49
C ASP A 274 -18.60 -20.94 0.54
N GLY A 275 -19.67 -20.37 1.05
CA GLY A 275 -20.55 -21.02 2.04
C GLY A 275 -20.00 -21.09 3.48
N ARG A 276 -18.75 -20.71 3.70
CA ARG A 276 -18.11 -20.70 5.03
C ARG A 276 -18.17 -19.31 5.65
N GLN A 277 -18.29 -19.22 6.95
CA GLN A 277 -18.05 -18.00 7.71
C GLN A 277 -16.57 -17.99 8.14
N ILE A 278 -15.78 -17.10 7.54
CA ILE A 278 -14.34 -16.97 7.83
C ILE A 278 -14.14 -16.09 9.06
N VAL A 279 -14.84 -14.96 9.11
CA VAL A 279 -14.94 -14.08 10.28
C VAL A 279 -16.39 -13.70 10.45
N SER A 280 -16.87 -13.57 11.68
CA SER A 280 -18.30 -13.36 11.94
C SER A 280 -18.85 -12.09 11.28
N GLN A 281 -20.11 -12.13 10.86
CA GLN A 281 -20.81 -10.96 10.33
C GLN A 281 -20.85 -9.83 11.36
N SER A 282 -20.95 -10.15 12.66
CA SER A 282 -20.90 -9.16 13.72
C SER A 282 -19.56 -8.45 13.79
N TRP A 283 -18.44 -9.17 13.59
CA TRP A 283 -17.12 -8.56 13.48
C TRP A 283 -17.06 -7.59 12.30
N VAL A 284 -17.44 -8.03 11.10
CA VAL A 284 -17.41 -7.19 9.89
C VAL A 284 -18.23 -5.93 10.11
N SER A 285 -19.46 -6.06 10.64
CA SER A 285 -20.31 -4.90 10.93
C SER A 285 -19.69 -3.92 11.92
N GLU A 286 -18.96 -4.40 12.94
CA GLU A 286 -18.24 -3.54 13.88
C GLU A 286 -16.98 -2.93 13.25
N ALA A 287 -16.25 -3.70 12.45
CA ALA A 287 -14.98 -3.27 11.85
C ALA A 287 -15.18 -2.19 10.78
N THR A 288 -16.27 -2.26 10.03
CA THR A 288 -16.56 -1.35 8.90
C THR A 288 -17.58 -0.26 9.24
N LYS A 289 -17.80 0.02 10.50
CA LYS A 289 -18.60 1.17 10.96
C LYS A 289 -17.75 2.12 11.78
N ARG A 290 -18.21 3.36 11.88
CA ARG A 290 -17.61 4.34 12.76
C ARG A 290 -17.55 3.86 14.20
N THR A 291 -16.32 3.69 14.71
CA THR A 291 -16.06 3.51 16.14
C THR A 291 -15.54 4.80 16.76
N ILE A 292 -14.69 5.52 16.07
CA ILE A 292 -14.10 6.79 16.51
C ILE A 292 -13.98 7.75 15.31
N GLY A 293 -14.28 9.03 15.54
CA GLY A 293 -14.00 10.08 14.58
C GLY A 293 -12.51 10.40 14.52
N THR A 294 -12.02 10.68 13.30
CA THR A 294 -10.67 11.14 13.08
C THR A 294 -10.67 12.59 12.60
N ASN A 295 -9.53 13.22 12.52
CA ASN A 295 -9.33 14.53 11.91
C ASN A 295 -8.70 14.42 10.50
N ARG A 296 -8.87 13.26 9.83
CA ARG A 296 -8.28 12.95 8.52
C ARG A 296 -9.29 12.83 7.38
N GLY A 297 -10.49 13.39 7.54
CA GLY A 297 -11.54 13.32 6.50
C GLY A 297 -12.31 12.00 6.44
N GLN A 298 -12.01 11.05 7.32
CA GLN A 298 -12.67 9.75 7.44
C GLN A 298 -12.86 9.41 8.92
N ASP A 299 -13.78 8.52 9.22
CA ASP A 299 -13.91 7.86 10.53
C ASP A 299 -13.07 6.56 10.55
N TYR A 300 -12.96 5.91 11.71
CA TYR A 300 -12.20 4.67 11.87
C TYR A 300 -12.99 3.62 12.62
N GLY A 301 -12.93 2.38 12.13
CA GLY A 301 -13.46 1.18 12.74
C GLY A 301 -12.38 0.32 13.41
N TYR A 302 -12.37 -0.99 13.15
CA TYR A 302 -11.32 -1.90 13.61
C TYR A 302 -10.34 -2.17 12.46
N GLY A 303 -9.34 -1.30 12.33
CA GLY A 303 -8.35 -1.39 11.26
C GLY A 303 -8.83 -0.93 9.88
N TRP A 304 -10.08 -0.46 9.75
CA TRP A 304 -10.70 0.00 8.52
C TRP A 304 -11.07 1.47 8.62
N TRP A 305 -10.77 2.21 7.56
CA TRP A 305 -11.27 3.56 7.38
C TRP A 305 -12.73 3.52 6.92
N VAL A 306 -13.51 4.48 7.35
CA VAL A 306 -14.95 4.54 7.06
C VAL A 306 -15.29 5.94 6.59
N SER A 307 -16.01 6.05 5.47
CA SER A 307 -16.46 7.33 4.95
C SER A 307 -17.29 8.09 5.98
N LEU A 308 -17.25 9.42 5.91
CA LEU A 308 -18.13 10.26 6.73
C LEU A 308 -19.61 9.99 6.41
N SER A 309 -20.48 10.30 7.35
CA SER A 309 -21.92 10.03 7.22
C SER A 309 -22.64 10.89 6.17
N ASP A 310 -22.01 11.94 5.69
CA ASP A 310 -22.48 12.86 4.66
C ASP A 310 -21.87 12.58 3.28
N GLU A 311 -21.04 11.55 3.16
CA GLU A 311 -20.57 11.08 1.85
C GLU A 311 -21.74 10.55 1.02
N GLU A 312 -21.75 10.93 -0.26
CA GLU A 312 -22.80 10.59 -1.21
C GLU A 312 -22.84 9.09 -1.50
N ILE A 313 -21.67 8.47 -1.63
CA ILE A 313 -21.51 7.02 -1.78
C ILE A 313 -20.70 6.48 -0.60
N PRO A 314 -21.38 5.94 0.44
CA PRO A 314 -20.70 5.39 1.59
C PRO A 314 -19.76 4.23 1.22
N TYR A 315 -18.56 4.26 1.80
CA TYR A 315 -17.55 3.23 1.61
C TYR A 315 -16.80 2.91 2.92
N PHE A 316 -16.09 1.81 2.91
CA PHE A 316 -15.02 1.54 3.86
C PHE A 316 -13.78 1.07 3.09
N SER A 317 -12.62 1.34 3.66
CA SER A 317 -11.36 1.09 2.94
C SER A 317 -10.25 0.63 3.89
N ALA A 318 -9.41 -0.26 3.38
CA ALA A 318 -8.10 -0.54 3.93
C ALA A 318 -7.09 0.32 3.16
N ASP A 319 -6.45 1.27 3.87
CA ASP A 319 -5.57 2.25 3.25
C ASP A 319 -4.12 2.04 3.69
N GLY A 320 -3.24 2.02 2.72
CA GLY A 320 -1.80 1.93 2.88
C GLY A 320 -1.07 3.07 2.17
N ARG A 321 0.01 3.56 2.80
CA ARG A 321 0.89 4.58 2.22
C ARG A 321 1.30 4.20 0.79
N GLY A 322 1.34 5.18 -0.10
CA GLY A 322 1.86 5.02 -1.44
C GLY A 322 0.87 4.50 -2.46
N GLY A 323 -0.44 4.44 -2.13
CA GLY A 323 -1.49 4.05 -3.06
C GLY A 323 -1.94 2.60 -2.94
N GLN A 324 -1.75 2.00 -1.78
CA GLN A 324 -2.29 0.69 -1.46
C GLN A 324 -3.71 0.88 -0.91
N PHE A 325 -4.73 0.62 -1.73
CA PHE A 325 -6.12 0.76 -1.30
C PHE A 325 -6.92 -0.52 -1.61
N VAL A 326 -7.77 -0.90 -0.69
CA VAL A 326 -8.87 -1.86 -0.92
C VAL A 326 -10.15 -1.17 -0.47
N THR A 327 -10.77 -0.45 -1.39
CA THR A 327 -11.97 0.34 -1.14
C THR A 327 -13.21 -0.41 -1.55
N VAL A 328 -14.18 -0.50 -0.66
CA VAL A 328 -15.42 -1.24 -0.84
C VAL A 328 -16.60 -0.28 -0.78
N TYR A 329 -17.44 -0.30 -1.81
CA TYR A 329 -18.68 0.46 -1.93
C TYR A 329 -19.89 -0.48 -1.82
N PRO A 330 -20.40 -0.77 -0.59
CA PRO A 330 -21.45 -1.78 -0.42
C PRO A 330 -22.74 -1.46 -1.16
N GLY A 331 -23.11 -0.17 -1.27
CA GLY A 331 -24.29 0.28 -1.99
C GLY A 331 -24.26 0.00 -3.49
N LEU A 332 -23.06 -0.10 -4.07
CA LEU A 332 -22.84 -0.38 -5.49
C LEU A 332 -22.42 -1.83 -5.77
N ASN A 333 -22.12 -2.61 -4.72
CA ASN A 333 -21.49 -3.93 -4.81
C ASN A 333 -20.16 -3.89 -5.58
N VAL A 334 -19.37 -2.82 -5.37
CA VAL A 334 -18.12 -2.52 -6.07
C VAL A 334 -16.94 -2.59 -5.11
N ILE A 335 -15.84 -3.12 -5.61
CA ILE A 335 -14.51 -3.07 -4.96
C ILE A 335 -13.54 -2.44 -5.95
N VAL A 336 -12.74 -1.51 -5.45
CA VAL A 336 -11.58 -0.97 -6.14
C VAL A 336 -10.35 -1.34 -5.33
N ALA A 337 -9.42 -2.06 -5.94
CA ALA A 337 -8.14 -2.36 -5.33
C ALA A 337 -7.02 -1.72 -6.15
N THR A 338 -6.09 -1.04 -5.47
CA THR A 338 -4.91 -0.45 -6.10
C THR A 338 -3.66 -0.79 -5.34
N THR A 339 -2.56 -0.86 -6.07
CA THR A 339 -1.22 -0.74 -5.53
C THR A 339 -0.48 0.41 -6.21
N GLY A 340 0.51 0.97 -5.54
CA GLY A 340 1.20 2.12 -6.11
C GLY A 340 2.55 2.41 -5.49
N GLY A 341 3.30 3.26 -6.16
CA GLY A 341 4.63 3.73 -5.82
C GLY A 341 4.66 5.21 -5.41
N GLY A 342 3.73 5.66 -4.56
CA GLY A 342 3.81 6.99 -3.97
C GLY A 342 2.71 7.98 -4.35
N PHE A 343 1.49 7.52 -4.65
CA PHE A 343 0.32 8.40 -4.59
C PHE A 343 -0.42 8.20 -3.26
N GLU A 344 -1.09 9.23 -2.76
CA GLU A 344 -1.59 9.22 -1.38
C GLU A 344 -3.12 9.40 -1.30
N ASP A 345 -3.77 9.77 -2.39
CA ASP A 345 -5.21 10.03 -2.42
C ASP A 345 -5.90 9.12 -3.45
N MET A 346 -6.86 8.30 -2.98
CA MET A 346 -7.68 7.47 -3.86
C MET A 346 -8.50 8.32 -4.83
N ALA A 347 -8.75 9.59 -4.54
CA ALA A 347 -9.40 10.52 -5.46
C ALA A 347 -8.63 10.67 -6.79
N ASP A 348 -7.29 10.52 -6.77
CA ASP A 348 -6.45 10.55 -7.97
C ASP A 348 -6.82 9.45 -9.00
N VAL A 349 -7.56 8.43 -8.57
CA VAL A 349 -8.02 7.30 -9.40
C VAL A 349 -9.54 7.21 -9.46
N SER A 350 -10.24 7.45 -8.35
CA SER A 350 -11.70 7.25 -8.25
C SER A 350 -12.51 8.15 -9.16
N ASP A 351 -12.03 9.35 -9.47
CA ASP A 351 -12.72 10.28 -10.37
C ASP A 351 -12.82 9.71 -11.79
N TYR A 352 -11.76 9.04 -12.27
CA TYR A 352 -11.77 8.38 -13.58
C TYR A 352 -12.69 7.16 -13.60
N LEU A 353 -12.68 6.36 -12.54
CA LEU A 353 -13.60 5.22 -12.43
C LEU A 353 -15.05 5.66 -12.29
N GLY A 354 -15.30 6.74 -11.54
CA GLY A 354 -16.62 7.35 -11.39
C GLY A 354 -17.19 7.84 -12.72
N ALA A 355 -16.34 8.42 -13.58
CA ALA A 355 -16.73 8.88 -14.92
C ALA A 355 -17.16 7.72 -15.85
N ALA A 356 -16.69 6.49 -15.59
CA ALA A 356 -17.05 5.30 -16.35
C ALA A 356 -18.36 4.65 -15.87
N ILE A 357 -18.95 5.10 -14.77
CA ILE A 357 -20.25 4.61 -14.30
C ILE A 357 -21.33 5.08 -15.30
N GLY A 358 -22.04 4.11 -15.90
CA GLY A 358 -23.17 4.34 -16.79
C GLY A 358 -24.51 4.12 -16.07
N ASP A 359 -24.93 2.87 -15.94
CA ASP A 359 -26.18 2.48 -15.27
C ASP A 359 -25.91 1.36 -14.27
N MET A 360 -26.08 1.66 -12.97
CA MET A 360 -25.85 0.69 -11.91
C MET A 360 -27.04 -0.25 -11.64
N GLU A 361 -28.17 -0.01 -12.28
CA GLU A 361 -29.37 -0.85 -12.13
C GLU A 361 -29.51 -1.85 -13.28
N ASN A 362 -29.04 -1.49 -14.48
CA ASN A 362 -29.18 -2.30 -15.68
C ASN A 362 -27.84 -2.42 -16.43
N PRO A 363 -27.59 -3.55 -17.10
CA PRO A 363 -26.50 -3.66 -18.06
C PRO A 363 -26.60 -2.59 -19.15
N LEU A 364 -25.46 -2.05 -19.55
CA LEU A 364 -25.36 -1.21 -20.75
C LEU A 364 -25.44 -2.10 -22.00
N PRO A 365 -25.78 -1.52 -23.16
CA PRO A 365 -25.63 -2.22 -24.43
C PRO A 365 -24.17 -2.65 -24.62
N ALA A 366 -23.95 -3.85 -25.14
CA ALA A 366 -22.61 -4.34 -25.44
C ALA A 366 -21.86 -3.37 -26.37
N ASP A 367 -20.62 -3.03 -26.03
CA ASP A 367 -19.73 -2.18 -26.81
C ASP A 367 -18.40 -2.87 -27.14
N PRO A 368 -18.35 -3.77 -28.15
CA PRO A 368 -17.09 -4.43 -28.53
C PRO A 368 -15.98 -3.47 -28.97
N ALA A 369 -16.34 -2.24 -29.39
CA ALA A 369 -15.34 -1.24 -29.77
C ALA A 369 -14.72 -0.61 -28.52
N GLY A 370 -15.52 -0.31 -27.50
CA GLY A 370 -15.06 0.15 -26.19
C GLY A 370 -14.21 -0.91 -25.48
N GLU A 371 -14.65 -2.18 -25.49
CA GLU A 371 -13.86 -3.30 -24.95
C GLU A 371 -12.48 -3.39 -25.62
N ALA A 372 -12.41 -3.31 -26.95
CA ALA A 372 -11.14 -3.31 -27.67
C ALA A 372 -10.26 -2.09 -27.35
N GLN A 373 -10.86 -0.91 -27.07
CA GLN A 373 -10.11 0.27 -26.62
C GLN A 373 -9.56 0.06 -25.21
N LEU A 374 -10.29 -0.60 -24.32
CA LEU A 374 -9.85 -0.93 -22.97
C LEU A 374 -8.67 -1.90 -22.98
N GLU A 375 -8.77 -2.98 -23.76
CA GLU A 375 -7.66 -3.93 -23.95
C GLU A 375 -6.41 -3.23 -24.50
N ALA A 376 -6.58 -2.33 -25.48
CA ALA A 376 -5.47 -1.56 -26.05
C ALA A 376 -4.85 -0.61 -25.02
N ALA A 377 -5.66 0.05 -24.18
CA ALA A 377 -5.16 0.92 -23.11
C ALA A 377 -4.40 0.14 -22.04
N GLN A 378 -4.90 -1.03 -21.61
CA GLN A 378 -4.20 -1.90 -20.67
C GLN A 378 -2.84 -2.35 -21.24
N ALA A 379 -2.79 -2.73 -22.52
CA ALA A 379 -1.54 -3.08 -23.17
C ALA A 379 -0.56 -1.89 -23.29
N GLU A 380 -1.07 -0.68 -23.50
CA GLU A 380 -0.28 0.55 -23.62
C GLU A 380 0.39 0.95 -22.31
N ILE A 381 -0.39 1.00 -21.22
CA ILE A 381 0.13 1.41 -19.90
C ILE A 381 1.11 0.42 -19.30
N GLY A 382 1.02 -0.87 -19.65
CA GLY A 382 1.96 -1.91 -19.24
C GLY A 382 3.29 -1.91 -20.00
N GLN A 383 3.43 -1.09 -21.05
CA GLN A 383 4.66 -1.05 -21.84
C GLN A 383 5.66 -0.01 -21.31
N ALA A 384 6.96 -0.37 -21.42
CA ALA A 384 8.01 0.60 -21.19
C ALA A 384 7.89 1.79 -22.15
N PRO A 385 8.19 3.02 -21.71
CA PRO A 385 8.29 4.17 -22.61
C PRO A 385 9.29 3.94 -23.74
N MET A 386 9.15 4.69 -24.82
CA MET A 386 10.13 4.62 -25.92
C MET A 386 11.51 5.11 -25.46
N PRO A 387 12.59 4.35 -25.74
CA PRO A 387 13.94 4.76 -25.38
C PRO A 387 14.33 6.06 -26.08
N ARG A 388 15.04 6.92 -25.36
CA ARG A 388 15.63 8.15 -25.91
C ARG A 388 17.03 7.86 -26.42
N THR A 389 17.51 8.68 -27.39
CA THR A 389 18.92 8.65 -27.77
C THR A 389 19.77 9.06 -26.55
N VAL A 390 20.73 8.22 -26.20
CA VAL A 390 21.67 8.51 -25.11
C VAL A 390 22.59 9.67 -25.54
N PRO A 391 22.66 10.78 -24.76
CA PRO A 391 23.61 11.84 -25.03
C PRO A 391 25.06 11.34 -24.86
N PRO A 392 26.06 11.95 -25.53
CA PRO A 392 27.45 11.65 -25.24
C PRO A 392 27.75 11.82 -23.74
N LEU A 393 28.44 10.84 -23.17
CA LEU A 393 28.84 10.92 -21.76
C LEU A 393 29.86 12.05 -21.54
N PRO A 394 29.79 12.80 -20.42
CA PRO A 394 30.80 13.79 -20.09
C PRO A 394 32.14 13.13 -19.76
N VAL A 395 33.23 13.88 -19.83
CA VAL A 395 34.59 13.38 -19.50
C VAL A 395 34.62 12.75 -18.09
N MET A 396 33.91 13.34 -17.15
CA MET A 396 33.78 12.85 -15.76
C MET A 396 33.31 11.40 -15.69
N ALA A 397 32.40 10.96 -16.59
CA ALA A 397 31.93 9.57 -16.61
C ALA A 397 33.11 8.58 -16.77
N GLY A 398 34.06 8.89 -17.66
CA GLY A 398 35.25 8.07 -17.81
C GLY A 398 36.21 8.16 -16.62
N ASP A 399 36.28 9.32 -15.97
CA ASP A 399 37.17 9.53 -14.84
C ASP A 399 36.70 8.81 -13.57
N VAL A 400 35.37 8.63 -13.40
CA VAL A 400 34.76 8.00 -12.19
C VAL A 400 34.38 6.54 -12.41
N SER A 401 34.25 6.08 -13.67
CA SER A 401 33.87 4.69 -13.97
C SER A 401 34.83 3.70 -13.34
N GLY A 402 34.27 2.74 -12.61
CA GLY A 402 35.03 1.69 -11.92
C GLY A 402 35.65 2.11 -10.58
N LYS A 403 35.61 3.37 -10.22
CA LYS A 403 36.08 3.81 -8.89
C LYS A 403 35.12 3.40 -7.80
N THR A 404 35.64 2.81 -6.71
CA THR A 404 34.87 2.52 -5.51
C THR A 404 35.03 3.68 -4.50
N TYR A 405 33.90 4.18 -4.04
CA TYR A 405 33.84 5.22 -3.00
C TYR A 405 33.37 4.58 -1.70
N THR A 406 34.14 4.75 -0.63
CA THR A 406 33.81 4.25 0.72
C THR A 406 33.20 5.35 1.57
N PHE A 407 32.26 4.98 2.43
CA PHE A 407 31.50 5.87 3.28
C PHE A 407 31.75 5.61 4.78
N GLU A 408 31.80 6.66 5.59
CA GLU A 408 31.77 6.54 7.03
C GLU A 408 30.43 5.93 7.51
N PRO A 409 30.37 5.33 8.73
CA PRO A 409 29.13 4.80 9.27
C PRO A 409 27.97 5.80 9.16
N ASN A 410 26.86 5.35 8.61
CA ASN A 410 25.73 6.20 8.26
C ASN A 410 24.39 5.48 8.49
N PRO A 411 23.25 6.21 8.52
CA PRO A 411 21.94 5.62 8.81
C PRO A 411 21.39 4.67 7.74
N LEU A 412 22.04 4.59 6.57
CA LEU A 412 21.65 3.68 5.50
C LEU A 412 22.49 2.40 5.50
N ASP A 413 23.41 2.26 6.44
CA ASP A 413 24.39 1.17 6.51
C ASP A 413 25.19 0.97 5.19
N LEU A 414 25.25 2.02 4.34
CA LEU A 414 25.98 2.01 3.09
C LEU A 414 27.49 2.03 3.33
N VAL A 415 28.18 0.98 2.91
CA VAL A 415 29.62 0.81 3.09
C VAL A 415 30.38 1.41 1.90
N SER A 416 29.97 1.04 0.70
CA SER A 416 30.62 1.53 -0.53
C SER A 416 29.64 1.65 -1.70
N GLY A 417 30.03 2.47 -2.69
CA GLY A 417 29.30 2.62 -3.94
C GLY A 417 30.25 2.76 -5.14
N ARG A 418 29.87 2.18 -6.27
CA ARG A 418 30.61 2.27 -7.55
C ARG A 418 29.64 2.40 -8.71
N LEU A 419 30.00 3.21 -9.67
CA LEU A 419 29.33 3.32 -10.95
C LEU A 419 30.28 2.86 -12.07
N ASP A 420 29.79 1.98 -12.92
CA ASP A 420 30.48 1.54 -14.12
C ASP A 420 29.74 2.11 -15.34
N PHE A 421 30.40 2.94 -16.12
CA PHE A 421 29.91 3.44 -17.40
C PHE A 421 30.67 2.72 -18.52
N ASP A 422 29.91 2.05 -19.37
CA ASP A 422 30.42 1.60 -20.66
C ASP A 422 29.88 2.51 -21.78
N ASP A 423 30.30 2.30 -23.02
CA ASP A 423 29.82 3.10 -24.14
C ASP A 423 28.42 2.70 -24.63
N SER A 424 27.62 2.04 -23.79
CA SER A 424 26.30 1.53 -24.11
C SER A 424 25.17 2.46 -23.62
N SER A 425 23.93 2.01 -23.74
CA SER A 425 22.76 2.68 -23.20
C SER A 425 22.52 2.41 -21.70
N GLU A 426 23.46 1.73 -21.05
CA GLU A 426 23.35 1.29 -19.67
C GLU A 426 24.62 1.62 -18.88
N ALA A 427 24.44 2.00 -17.63
CA ALA A 427 25.47 2.01 -16.60
C ALA A 427 25.12 0.98 -15.53
N THR A 428 26.07 0.62 -14.67
CA THR A 428 25.82 -0.29 -13.55
C THR A 428 26.17 0.40 -12.24
N LEU A 429 25.21 0.41 -11.32
CA LEU A 429 25.40 0.90 -9.95
C LEU A 429 25.59 -0.29 -9.00
N HIS A 430 26.72 -0.30 -8.30
CA HIS A 430 27.03 -1.27 -7.24
C HIS A 430 26.94 -0.59 -5.89
N LEU A 431 26.18 -1.17 -4.94
CA LEU A 431 26.04 -0.67 -3.57
C LEU A 431 26.34 -1.81 -2.60
N GLU A 432 27.27 -1.60 -1.70
CA GLU A 432 27.55 -2.51 -0.59
C GLU A 432 26.90 -1.97 0.68
N ILE A 433 26.00 -2.78 1.28
CA ILE A 433 25.24 -2.44 2.48
C ILE A 433 25.63 -3.38 3.61
N SER A 434 25.97 -2.84 4.76
CA SER A 434 26.38 -3.64 5.93
C SER A 434 25.26 -4.57 6.35
N GLY A 435 25.60 -5.85 6.54
CA GLY A 435 24.63 -6.89 6.93
C GLY A 435 23.90 -7.56 5.76
N GLU A 436 24.06 -7.09 4.53
CA GLU A 436 23.54 -7.78 3.34
C GLU A 436 24.61 -8.72 2.74
N PRO A 437 24.21 -9.89 2.21
CA PRO A 437 25.15 -10.80 1.57
C PRO A 437 25.51 -10.31 0.17
N GLY A 438 26.68 -9.67 0.02
CA GLY A 438 27.19 -9.18 -1.25
C GLY A 438 26.69 -7.79 -1.65
N ALA A 439 27.25 -7.25 -2.73
CA ALA A 439 26.84 -5.95 -3.24
C ALA A 439 25.57 -6.07 -4.09
N ARG A 440 24.67 -5.11 -3.96
CA ARG A 440 23.56 -4.90 -4.90
C ARG A 440 24.11 -4.43 -6.22
N THR A 441 23.69 -5.04 -7.32
CA THR A 441 24.06 -4.67 -8.67
C THR A 441 22.80 -4.22 -9.41
N ILE A 442 22.74 -2.95 -9.77
CA ILE A 442 21.55 -2.30 -10.29
C ILE A 442 21.86 -1.82 -11.70
N PRO A 443 21.19 -2.34 -12.75
CA PRO A 443 21.30 -1.79 -14.09
C PRO A 443 20.64 -0.41 -14.13
N VAL A 444 21.30 0.56 -14.77
CA VAL A 444 20.85 1.96 -14.84
C VAL A 444 20.71 2.37 -16.30
N GLY A 445 19.48 2.52 -16.79
CA GLY A 445 19.21 2.96 -18.16
C GLY A 445 19.62 4.42 -18.38
N LEU A 446 20.48 4.67 -19.36
CA LEU A 446 20.89 6.00 -19.78
C LEU A 446 19.99 6.58 -20.87
N ASP A 447 19.11 5.76 -21.41
CA ASP A 447 18.14 6.06 -22.46
C ASP A 447 16.78 6.57 -21.92
N GLY A 448 16.70 6.84 -20.62
CA GLY A 448 15.52 7.36 -19.94
C GLY A 448 14.49 6.31 -19.56
N ILE A 449 14.79 5.00 -19.75
CA ILE A 449 13.95 3.89 -19.31
C ILE A 449 14.53 3.27 -18.05
N LEU A 450 13.65 2.73 -17.18
CA LEU A 450 14.10 1.87 -16.09
C LEU A 450 14.66 0.56 -16.67
N HIS A 451 15.94 0.30 -16.49
CA HIS A 451 16.50 -1.00 -16.76
C HIS A 451 16.25 -1.89 -15.56
N ILE A 452 15.48 -2.98 -15.76
CA ILE A 452 14.99 -3.84 -14.68
C ILE A 452 15.88 -5.08 -14.56
N GLY A 453 16.25 -5.41 -13.33
CA GLY A 453 17.04 -6.61 -13.03
C GLY A 453 16.92 -7.03 -11.58
N PRO A 454 17.41 -8.23 -11.21
CA PRO A 454 17.48 -8.63 -9.83
C PRO A 454 18.50 -7.77 -9.07
N VAL A 455 18.07 -7.12 -7.99
CA VAL A 455 18.95 -6.26 -7.17
C VAL A 455 19.38 -6.94 -5.87
N ARG A 456 18.56 -7.87 -5.38
CA ARG A 456 18.84 -8.81 -4.28
C ARG A 456 17.93 -10.02 -4.42
N GLU A 457 18.15 -11.05 -3.59
CA GLU A 457 17.35 -12.28 -3.66
C GLU A 457 15.85 -11.98 -3.52
N GLY A 458 15.08 -12.37 -4.52
CA GLY A 458 13.62 -12.19 -4.55
C GLY A 458 13.12 -10.75 -4.76
N VAL A 459 14.02 -9.79 -5.08
CA VAL A 459 13.64 -8.39 -5.34
C VAL A 459 14.14 -7.95 -6.71
N LEU A 460 13.20 -7.54 -7.56
CA LEU A 460 13.48 -6.83 -8.78
C LEU A 460 13.59 -5.33 -8.49
N GLY A 461 14.55 -4.68 -9.13
CA GLY A 461 14.69 -3.24 -9.11
C GLY A 461 14.92 -2.71 -10.51
N GLY A 462 14.54 -1.47 -10.74
CA GLY A 462 14.77 -0.74 -11.97
C GLY A 462 15.42 0.59 -11.68
N ALA A 463 16.36 0.99 -12.53
CA ALA A 463 16.93 2.32 -12.43
C ALA A 463 17.10 2.99 -13.79
N ARG A 464 17.01 4.31 -13.78
CA ARG A 464 17.42 5.16 -14.90
C ARG A 464 18.26 6.30 -14.38
N GLY A 465 19.18 6.78 -15.18
CA GLY A 465 20.09 7.83 -14.77
C GLY A 465 20.43 8.80 -15.90
N GLU A 466 20.77 10.01 -15.50
CA GLU A 466 21.22 11.04 -16.43
C GLU A 466 22.29 11.94 -15.81
N TRP A 467 23.18 12.44 -16.63
CA TRP A 467 24.09 13.51 -16.25
C TRP A 467 23.34 14.85 -16.37
N THR A 468 23.07 15.49 -15.25
CA THR A 468 22.38 16.79 -15.21
C THR A 468 23.32 17.97 -15.31
N GLU A 469 24.59 17.76 -14.91
CA GLU A 469 25.71 18.69 -14.97
C GLU A 469 26.99 17.90 -15.28
N ASP A 470 28.09 18.57 -15.61
CA ASP A 470 29.35 17.90 -15.97
C ASP A 470 29.92 17.03 -14.83
N ASP A 471 29.61 17.33 -13.57
CA ASP A 471 30.08 16.65 -12.37
C ASP A 471 28.97 15.95 -11.58
N THR A 472 27.73 15.95 -12.11
CA THR A 472 26.56 15.48 -11.37
C THR A 472 25.77 14.42 -12.18
N PHE A 473 25.70 13.21 -11.64
CA PHE A 473 24.87 12.12 -12.13
C PHE A 473 23.70 11.87 -11.19
N VAL A 474 22.49 11.76 -11.74
CA VAL A 474 21.28 11.53 -10.97
C VAL A 474 20.67 10.20 -11.39
N VAL A 475 20.36 9.34 -10.43
CA VAL A 475 19.71 8.04 -10.62
C VAL A 475 18.35 8.07 -9.95
N GLU A 476 17.31 7.71 -10.66
CA GLU A 476 16.02 7.29 -10.12
C GLU A 476 16.04 5.77 -9.97
N TYR A 477 15.83 5.27 -8.78
CA TYR A 477 15.84 3.84 -8.44
C TYR A 477 14.53 3.42 -7.82
N ASP A 478 13.95 2.36 -8.35
CA ASP A 478 12.68 1.77 -7.96
C ASP A 478 12.87 0.29 -7.59
N GLU A 479 12.54 -0.12 -6.38
CA GLU A 479 12.35 -1.54 -6.05
C GLU A 479 10.93 -1.91 -6.46
N ILE A 480 10.81 -2.66 -7.58
CA ILE A 480 9.51 -3.03 -8.17
C ILE A 480 8.61 -3.71 -7.14
N ALA A 481 7.33 -3.36 -7.14
CA ALA A 481 6.35 -3.81 -6.14
C ALA A 481 6.61 -3.32 -4.69
N ARG A 482 7.42 -2.27 -4.54
CA ARG A 482 7.59 -1.51 -3.30
C ARG A 482 7.03 -0.10 -3.45
N ILE A 483 7.00 0.64 -2.37
CA ILE A 483 6.32 1.95 -2.30
C ILE A 483 7.26 3.10 -2.66
N ASP A 484 8.51 3.01 -2.23
CA ASP A 484 9.45 4.10 -2.33
C ASP A 484 10.25 4.05 -3.62
N VAL A 485 10.29 5.19 -4.30
CA VAL A 485 11.23 5.47 -5.36
C VAL A 485 12.28 6.43 -4.82
N TRP A 486 13.52 6.07 -5.06
CA TRP A 486 14.67 6.79 -4.54
C TRP A 486 15.29 7.63 -5.64
N THR A 487 15.58 8.88 -5.37
CA THR A 487 16.46 9.70 -6.19
C THR A 487 17.82 9.78 -5.51
N ILE A 488 18.85 9.36 -6.24
CA ILE A 488 20.23 9.32 -5.77
C ILE A 488 21.04 10.28 -6.62
N ARG A 489 21.53 11.35 -6.03
CA ARG A 489 22.35 12.35 -6.72
C ARG A 489 23.81 12.16 -6.32
N PHE A 490 24.64 11.88 -7.30
CA PHE A 490 26.08 11.73 -7.19
C PHE A 490 26.74 13.02 -7.66
N VAL A 491 27.50 13.71 -6.80
CA VAL A 491 28.28 14.89 -7.15
C VAL A 491 29.76 14.58 -6.96
N PHE A 492 30.51 14.52 -8.06
CA PHE A 492 31.91 14.11 -8.08
C PHE A 492 32.87 15.31 -8.03
N ARG A 493 33.90 15.24 -7.19
CA ARG A 493 34.94 16.28 -7.07
C ARG A 493 36.31 15.63 -6.92
N GLY A 494 36.90 15.19 -8.05
CA GLY A 494 38.12 14.42 -8.04
C GLY A 494 37.93 13.05 -7.38
N ASP A 495 38.58 12.81 -6.24
CA ASP A 495 38.44 11.57 -5.46
C ASP A 495 37.36 11.66 -4.36
N GLU A 496 36.64 12.77 -4.27
CA GLU A 496 35.52 12.95 -3.33
C GLU A 496 34.18 12.76 -4.05
N LEU A 497 33.25 12.08 -3.39
CA LEU A 497 31.85 11.92 -3.81
C LEU A 497 30.93 12.48 -2.73
N SER A 498 30.04 13.39 -3.10
CA SER A 498 28.90 13.74 -2.27
C SER A 498 27.65 13.06 -2.80
N LEU A 499 27.03 12.22 -1.97
CA LEU A 499 25.85 11.45 -2.28
C LEU A 499 24.65 12.05 -1.54
N GLN A 500 23.58 12.37 -2.27
CA GLN A 500 22.32 12.83 -1.72
C GLN A 500 21.23 11.83 -2.12
N ILE A 501 20.55 11.27 -1.11
CA ILE A 501 19.52 10.24 -1.31
C ILE A 501 18.22 10.75 -0.68
N TYR A 502 17.16 10.76 -1.45
CA TYR A 502 15.82 11.06 -0.95
C TYR A 502 14.77 10.15 -1.56
N GLY A 503 13.87 9.65 -0.73
CA GLY A 503 12.69 8.89 -1.13
C GLY A 503 11.51 9.81 -1.40
N ARG A 504 10.70 9.50 -2.40
CA ARG A 504 9.54 10.30 -2.77
C ARG A 504 8.46 10.28 -1.69
N SER A 505 8.22 9.11 -1.08
CA SER A 505 7.20 8.90 -0.04
C SER A 505 7.80 8.85 1.38
N SER A 506 9.13 8.85 1.49
CA SER A 506 9.82 8.83 2.79
C SER A 506 10.43 10.22 3.03
N PRO A 507 9.95 10.99 4.01
CA PRO A 507 10.53 12.28 4.33
C PRO A 507 11.92 12.07 4.93
N GLY A 508 12.94 12.43 4.19
CA GLY A 508 14.32 12.43 4.65
C GLY A 508 15.30 12.63 3.50
N LEU A 509 16.18 13.60 3.63
CA LEU A 509 17.36 13.75 2.80
C LEU A 509 18.54 13.15 3.55
N PHE A 510 19.13 12.09 3.01
CA PHE A 510 20.42 11.59 3.48
C PHE A 510 21.53 12.22 2.66
N SER A 511 22.52 12.76 3.33
CA SER A 511 23.73 13.29 2.69
C SER A 511 24.94 12.54 3.24
N LEU A 512 25.68 11.90 2.35
CA LEU A 512 26.88 11.12 2.67
C LEU A 512 28.05 11.66 1.86
N ASN A 513 29.25 11.60 2.42
CA ASN A 513 30.46 11.89 1.70
C ASN A 513 31.31 10.61 1.63
N GLY A 514 31.79 10.30 0.44
CA GLY A 514 32.66 9.16 0.16
C GLY A 514 33.98 9.60 -0.41
N THR A 515 34.99 8.76 -0.25
CA THR A 515 36.33 8.97 -0.79
C THR A 515 36.69 7.76 -1.66
N ALA A 516 37.25 8.03 -2.83
CA ALA A 516 37.73 6.99 -3.73
C ALA A 516 38.95 6.26 -3.15
N GLU A 517 38.98 4.94 -3.27
CA GLU A 517 40.13 4.09 -2.97
C GLU A 517 41.12 4.03 -4.11
#